data_797b1b081acd6b7e0d319a20d48acbd2
#
_entry.id   797b1b081acd6b7e0d319a20d48acbd2
#
_cell.length_a   1.000
_cell.length_b   1.000
_cell.length_c   1.000
_cell.angle_alpha   90.00
_cell.angle_beta   90.00
_cell.angle_gamma   90.00
#
_symmetry.space_group_name_H-M   'P 1'
#
loop_
_entity.id
_entity.type
_entity.pdbx_description
1 polymer ?
#
loop_
_entity_poly.entity_id
_entity_poly.type
_entity_poly.pdbx_seq_one_letter_code
_entity_poly.pdbx_strand_id
1 'polypeptide(L)'
;MFQLSYILKTSPRILDTKLTTAGGLSEWFADDVNIRDNVYYFSWDGYEEEAILLSLKPNHHIRFQWIDDHENDEDYYFELSFSVDPMTQSIMLLITDFAESEDKDSNILMWEQHIQKLRRLIGA
;
A
#
# COMPACT_ATOMS: atom_id res chain seq x y z
N MET A 1 8.39 13.65 1.91
CA MET A 1 7.21 12.82 2.24
C MET A 1 5.96 13.42 1.63
N PHE A 2 5.08 12.60 1.13
CA PHE A 2 3.75 13.03 0.71
C PHE A 2 2.70 12.04 1.20
N GLN A 3 1.46 12.49 1.27
CA GLN A 3 0.33 11.68 1.69
C GLN A 3 -0.84 11.87 0.73
N LEU A 4 -1.52 10.76 0.43
CA LEU A 4 -2.72 10.75 -0.39
C LEU A 4 -3.84 10.12 0.43
N SER A 5 -5.04 10.71 0.38
CA SER A 5 -6.18 10.18 1.10
C SER A 5 -7.34 9.90 0.16
N TYR A 6 -8.04 8.80 0.43
CA TYR A 6 -9.16 8.34 -0.39
C TYR A 6 -10.29 7.87 0.51
N ILE A 7 -11.51 8.23 0.17
CA ILE A 7 -12.69 7.75 0.88
C ILE A 7 -13.20 6.51 0.14
N LEU A 8 -13.34 5.41 0.88
CA LEU A 8 -13.79 4.13 0.34
C LEU A 8 -15.05 3.66 1.07
N LYS A 9 -15.97 3.06 0.33
CA LYS A 9 -17.18 2.45 0.90
C LYS A 9 -17.03 0.94 0.84
N THR A 10 -16.45 0.39 1.89
CA THR A 10 -16.21 -1.04 2.03
C THR A 10 -16.13 -1.38 3.51
N SER A 11 -16.05 -2.67 3.85
CA SER A 11 -15.85 -3.05 5.25
C SER A 11 -14.37 -2.99 5.62
N PRO A 12 -14.03 -2.70 6.90
CA PRO A 12 -12.64 -2.75 7.35
C PRO A 12 -11.98 -4.09 7.11
N ARG A 13 -12.72 -5.18 7.29
CA ARG A 13 -12.21 -6.53 7.09
C ARG A 13 -11.80 -6.80 5.64
N ILE A 14 -12.63 -6.37 4.68
CA ILE A 14 -12.32 -6.54 3.27
C ILE A 14 -11.08 -5.73 2.91
N LEU A 15 -11.03 -4.47 3.33
CA LEU A 15 -9.88 -3.62 3.04
C LEU A 15 -8.61 -4.14 3.68
N ASP A 16 -8.66 -4.54 4.94
CA ASP A 16 -7.49 -5.09 5.64
C ASP A 16 -6.89 -6.27 4.89
N THR A 17 -7.72 -7.19 4.41
CA THR A 17 -7.28 -8.34 3.61
C THR A 17 -6.58 -7.89 2.32
N LYS A 18 -7.09 -6.85 1.64
CA LYS A 18 -6.50 -6.34 0.41
C LYS A 18 -5.17 -5.63 0.66
N LEU A 19 -4.96 -5.06 1.84
CA LEU A 19 -3.75 -4.30 2.15
C LEU A 19 -2.62 -5.16 2.75
N THR A 20 -2.95 -6.27 3.39
CA THR A 20 -1.97 -6.98 4.23
C THR A 20 -1.61 -8.38 3.77
N THR A 21 -2.43 -9.01 2.94
CA THR A 21 -2.15 -10.39 2.49
C THR A 21 -1.50 -10.41 1.11
N ALA A 22 -0.73 -11.47 0.86
CA ALA A 22 -0.13 -11.67 -0.47
C ALA A 22 -1.20 -11.73 -1.56
N GLY A 23 -2.26 -12.51 -1.33
CA GLY A 23 -3.36 -12.63 -2.28
C GLY A 23 -4.08 -11.31 -2.50
N GLY A 24 -4.33 -10.55 -1.42
CA GLY A 24 -4.97 -9.25 -1.52
C GLY A 24 -4.15 -8.24 -2.31
N LEU A 25 -2.87 -8.09 -1.97
CA LEU A 25 -1.97 -7.16 -2.66
C LEU A 25 -1.74 -7.55 -4.11
N SER A 26 -1.75 -8.84 -4.46
CA SER A 26 -1.58 -9.29 -5.83
C SER A 26 -2.76 -8.96 -6.74
N GLU A 27 -3.88 -8.54 -6.16
CA GLU A 27 -5.07 -8.19 -6.95
C GLU A 27 -5.07 -6.73 -7.43
N TRP A 28 -4.33 -5.85 -6.77
CA TRP A 28 -4.36 -4.42 -7.13
C TRP A 28 -3.02 -3.72 -7.10
N PHE A 29 -2.08 -4.13 -6.23
CA PHE A 29 -0.81 -3.43 -6.05
C PHE A 29 0.30 -3.98 -6.95
N ALA A 30 0.36 -5.28 -7.14
CA ALA A 30 1.38 -5.94 -7.95
C ALA A 30 0.76 -7.10 -8.72
N ASP A 31 1.47 -7.61 -9.74
CA ASP A 31 1.02 -8.76 -10.52
C ASP A 31 1.08 -10.04 -9.70
N ASP A 32 2.11 -10.17 -8.85
CA ASP A 32 2.27 -11.31 -7.96
C ASP A 32 2.94 -10.84 -6.67
N VAL A 33 2.62 -11.51 -5.57
CA VAL A 33 3.18 -11.19 -4.25
C VAL A 33 3.48 -12.48 -3.51
N ASN A 34 4.70 -12.60 -3.01
CA ASN A 34 5.11 -13.69 -2.14
C ASN A 34 5.66 -13.13 -0.83
N ILE A 35 5.46 -13.86 0.26
CA ILE A 35 5.93 -13.45 1.58
C ILE A 35 6.83 -14.54 2.13
N ARG A 36 8.05 -14.18 2.57
CA ARG A 36 8.97 -15.07 3.29
C ARG A 36 9.53 -14.32 4.46
N ASP A 37 9.32 -14.86 5.65
CA ASP A 37 9.70 -14.19 6.89
C ASP A 37 9.10 -12.79 6.92
N ASN A 38 9.89 -11.75 7.08
CA ASN A 38 9.41 -10.37 7.11
C ASN A 38 9.60 -9.65 5.79
N VAL A 39 9.75 -10.37 4.68
CA VAL A 39 10.01 -9.77 3.38
C VAL A 39 8.88 -10.09 2.41
N TYR A 40 8.36 -9.05 1.78
CA TYR A 40 7.36 -9.15 0.72
C TYR A 40 8.05 -9.00 -0.63
N TYR A 41 7.81 -9.94 -1.52
CA TYR A 41 8.38 -9.97 -2.88
C TYR A 41 7.27 -9.58 -3.85
N PHE A 42 7.39 -8.38 -4.42
CA PHE A 42 6.40 -7.85 -5.36
C PHE A 42 6.94 -7.99 -6.78
N SER A 43 6.11 -8.47 -7.71
CA SER A 43 6.47 -8.63 -9.12
C SER A 43 5.56 -7.80 -10.02
N TRP A 44 6.18 -7.10 -10.99
CA TRP A 44 5.49 -6.36 -12.05
C TRP A 44 6.15 -6.71 -13.39
N ASP A 45 5.40 -7.28 -14.33
CA ASP A 45 5.89 -7.64 -15.67
C ASP A 45 7.21 -8.43 -15.64
N GLY A 46 7.33 -9.37 -14.68
CA GLY A 46 8.53 -10.18 -14.54
C GLY A 46 9.67 -9.49 -13.78
N TYR A 47 9.49 -8.24 -13.39
CA TYR A 47 10.43 -7.49 -12.57
C TYR A 47 10.03 -7.62 -11.09
N GLU A 48 10.98 -7.96 -10.24
CA GLU A 48 10.70 -8.19 -8.82
C GLU A 48 11.40 -7.17 -7.93
N GLU A 49 10.68 -6.66 -6.93
CA GLU A 49 11.22 -5.81 -5.88
C GLU A 49 10.86 -6.39 -4.51
N GLU A 50 11.77 -6.22 -3.56
CA GLU A 50 11.62 -6.73 -2.20
C GLU A 50 11.38 -5.57 -1.25
N ALA A 51 10.45 -5.77 -0.30
CA ALA A 51 10.16 -4.81 0.75
C ALA A 51 10.15 -5.50 2.11
N ILE A 52 10.78 -4.87 3.09
CA ILE A 52 10.80 -5.35 4.46
C ILE A 52 9.54 -4.85 5.17
N LEU A 53 8.85 -5.75 5.86
CA LEU A 53 7.73 -5.35 6.70
C LEU A 53 8.26 -4.68 7.97
N LEU A 54 7.99 -3.40 8.13
CA LEU A 54 8.41 -2.63 9.29
C LEU A 54 7.37 -2.66 10.41
N SER A 55 6.09 -2.62 10.06
CA SER A 55 5.02 -2.55 11.04
C SER A 55 3.72 -3.05 10.44
N LEU A 56 2.95 -3.79 11.23
CA LEU A 56 1.62 -4.26 10.85
C LEU A 56 0.73 -4.26 12.08
N LYS A 57 -0.39 -3.54 11.99
CA LYS A 57 -1.45 -3.60 12.98
C LYS A 57 -2.76 -3.90 12.26
N PRO A 58 -3.40 -5.06 12.52
CA PRO A 58 -4.63 -5.44 11.83
C PRO A 58 -5.70 -4.35 11.94
N ASN A 59 -6.41 -4.09 10.83
CA ASN A 59 -7.45 -3.08 10.72
C ASN A 59 -6.96 -1.65 11.01
N HIS A 60 -5.68 -1.39 10.88
CA HIS A 60 -5.10 -0.08 11.13
C HIS A 60 -4.07 0.32 10.07
N HIS A 61 -2.96 -0.41 9.96
CA HIS A 61 -1.91 -0.04 9.01
C HIS A 61 -0.98 -1.20 8.67
N ILE A 62 -0.26 -1.02 7.56
CA ILE A 62 0.90 -1.81 7.18
C ILE A 62 1.97 -0.86 6.63
N ARG A 63 3.22 -1.03 7.08
CA ARG A 63 4.33 -0.18 6.68
C ARG A 63 5.46 -1.04 6.12
N PHE A 64 5.98 -0.64 4.97
CA PHE A 64 7.06 -1.33 4.27
C PHE A 64 8.24 -0.40 4.03
N GLN A 65 9.43 -1.00 3.93
CA GLN A 65 10.60 -0.31 3.43
C GLN A 65 11.20 -1.12 2.27
N TRP A 66 11.42 -0.46 1.13
CA TRP A 66 12.10 -1.12 0.02
C TRP A 66 13.50 -1.56 0.43
N ILE A 67 13.94 -2.71 -0.06
CA ILE A 67 15.24 -3.27 0.33
C ILE A 67 16.39 -2.35 -0.07
N ASP A 68 16.29 -1.66 -1.20
CA ASP A 68 17.30 -0.71 -1.65
C ASP A 68 17.45 0.45 -0.67
N ASP A 69 16.35 0.99 -0.16
CA ASP A 69 16.39 2.07 0.84
C ASP A 69 17.00 1.58 2.15
N HIS A 70 16.69 0.36 2.55
CA HIS A 70 17.24 -0.23 3.76
C HIS A 70 18.77 -0.43 3.64
N GLU A 71 19.22 -0.93 2.51
CA GLU A 71 20.65 -1.18 2.25
C GLU A 71 21.45 0.12 2.15
N ASN A 72 20.80 1.23 1.74
CA ASN A 72 21.43 2.54 1.63
C ASN A 72 21.25 3.41 2.88
N ASP A 73 20.78 2.83 3.98
CA ASP A 73 20.53 3.51 5.26
C ASP A 73 19.58 4.72 5.12
N GLU A 74 18.63 4.62 4.20
CA GLU A 74 17.61 5.65 4.03
C GLU A 74 16.42 5.38 4.96
N ASP A 75 15.82 6.43 5.50
CA ASP A 75 14.66 6.32 6.39
C ASP A 75 13.32 6.33 5.64
N TYR A 76 13.34 6.10 4.34
CA TYR A 76 12.15 6.08 3.52
C TYR A 76 11.32 4.82 3.75
N TYR A 77 10.01 4.98 3.65
CA TYR A 77 9.06 3.86 3.77
C TYR A 77 7.80 4.21 2.99
N PHE A 78 6.93 3.24 2.80
CA PHE A 78 5.56 3.54 2.40
C PHE A 78 4.60 2.83 3.34
N GLU A 79 3.47 3.48 3.59
CA GLU A 79 2.51 3.00 4.55
C GLU A 79 1.09 3.12 4.01
N LEU A 80 0.31 2.08 4.24
CA LEU A 80 -1.11 2.05 3.95
C LEU A 80 -1.81 1.98 5.30
N SER A 81 -2.59 3.01 5.64
CA SER A 81 -3.34 3.02 6.88
C SER A 81 -4.79 3.43 6.62
N PHE A 82 -5.69 3.04 7.49
CA PHE A 82 -7.08 3.44 7.34
C PHE A 82 -7.77 3.58 8.69
N SER A 83 -8.85 4.36 8.66
CA SER A 83 -9.73 4.56 9.80
C SER A 83 -11.17 4.61 9.31
N VAL A 84 -12.11 4.29 10.20
CA VAL A 84 -13.54 4.30 9.89
C VAL A 84 -14.16 5.55 10.50
N ASP A 85 -14.91 6.31 9.69
CA ASP A 85 -15.70 7.42 10.19
C ASP A 85 -16.91 6.84 10.94
N PRO A 86 -17.07 7.13 12.26
CA PRO A 86 -18.14 6.54 13.04
C PRO A 86 -19.54 7.01 12.63
N MET A 87 -19.64 8.15 11.95
CA MET A 87 -20.94 8.69 11.54
C MET A 87 -21.42 8.16 10.20
N THR A 88 -20.52 8.08 9.21
CA THR A 88 -20.88 7.67 7.85
C THR A 88 -20.55 6.22 7.55
N GLN A 89 -19.74 5.57 8.40
CA GLN A 89 -19.19 4.23 8.18
C GLN A 89 -18.28 4.16 6.95
N SER A 90 -17.90 5.30 6.38
CA SER A 90 -16.92 5.38 5.30
C SER A 90 -15.52 5.15 5.85
N ILE A 91 -14.66 4.62 5.00
CA ILE A 91 -13.25 4.40 5.36
C ILE A 91 -12.40 5.48 4.71
N MET A 92 -11.49 6.07 5.50
CA MET A 92 -10.45 6.95 5.00
C MET A 92 -9.18 6.12 4.86
N LEU A 93 -8.75 5.86 3.62
CA LEU A 93 -7.46 5.23 3.34
C LEU A 93 -6.42 6.32 3.16
N LEU A 94 -5.31 6.21 3.89
CA LEU A 94 -4.19 7.13 3.82
C LEU A 94 -2.95 6.40 3.32
N ILE A 95 -2.35 6.93 2.25
CA ILE A 95 -1.10 6.43 1.71
C ILE A 95 -0.01 7.43 2.06
N THR A 96 1.05 6.96 2.70
CA THR A 96 2.25 7.76 2.99
C THR A 96 3.40 7.19 2.18
N ASP A 97 4.11 8.04 1.45
CA ASP A 97 5.25 7.63 0.64
C ASP A 97 6.27 8.77 0.55
N PHE A 98 7.42 8.46 -0.02
CA PHE A 98 8.52 9.39 -0.20
C PHE A 98 8.94 9.40 -1.66
N ALA A 99 9.25 10.59 -2.18
CA ALA A 99 9.79 10.76 -3.52
C ALA A 99 10.58 12.06 -3.59
N GLU A 100 11.61 12.06 -4.43
CA GLU A 100 12.28 13.29 -4.81
C GLU A 100 11.27 14.21 -5.50
N SER A 101 11.46 15.52 -5.41
CA SER A 101 10.51 16.49 -5.98
C SER A 101 10.28 16.28 -7.47
N GLU A 102 11.29 15.85 -8.21
CA GLU A 102 11.21 15.56 -9.64
C GLU A 102 10.39 14.30 -9.96
N ASP A 103 10.30 13.36 -9.01
CA ASP A 103 9.59 12.09 -9.19
C ASP A 103 8.21 12.08 -8.53
N LYS A 104 7.88 13.10 -7.77
CA LYS A 104 6.67 13.14 -6.94
C LYS A 104 5.40 12.97 -7.77
N ASP A 105 5.27 13.71 -8.88
CA ASP A 105 4.07 13.67 -9.70
C ASP A 105 3.86 12.30 -10.33
N SER A 106 4.92 11.66 -10.81
CA SER A 106 4.82 10.32 -11.37
C SER A 106 4.49 9.27 -10.30
N ASN A 107 5.01 9.43 -9.09
CA ASN A 107 4.68 8.54 -7.98
C ASN A 107 3.22 8.70 -7.54
N ILE A 108 2.71 9.92 -7.49
CA ILE A 108 1.30 10.17 -7.18
C ILE A 108 0.41 9.52 -8.24
N LEU A 109 0.74 9.68 -9.52
CA LEU A 109 -0.01 9.08 -10.61
C LEU A 109 -0.03 7.55 -10.50
N MET A 110 1.09 6.94 -10.17
CA MET A 110 1.18 5.50 -9.96
C MET A 110 0.24 5.05 -8.84
N TRP A 111 0.25 5.74 -7.70
CA TRP A 111 -0.65 5.41 -6.59
C TRP A 111 -2.12 5.58 -6.98
N GLU A 112 -2.45 6.64 -7.70
CA GLU A 112 -3.83 6.85 -8.15
C GLU A 112 -4.30 5.73 -9.07
N GLN A 113 -3.44 5.22 -9.94
CA GLN A 113 -3.76 4.07 -10.79
C GLN A 113 -3.98 2.80 -9.97
N HIS A 114 -3.14 2.56 -8.98
CA HIS A 114 -3.30 1.43 -8.05
C HIS A 114 -4.63 1.54 -7.29
N ILE A 115 -4.96 2.72 -6.78
CA ILE A 115 -6.18 2.92 -6.01
C ILE A 115 -7.43 2.77 -6.88
N GLN A 116 -7.40 3.20 -8.13
CA GLN A 116 -8.52 2.97 -9.04
C GLN A 116 -8.77 1.48 -9.24
N LYS A 117 -7.70 0.69 -9.35
CA LYS A 117 -7.80 -0.75 -9.47
C LYS A 117 -8.40 -1.37 -8.21
N LEU A 118 -7.95 -0.92 -7.03
CA LEU A 118 -8.50 -1.34 -5.75
C LEU A 118 -9.98 -1.02 -5.65
N ARG A 119 -10.40 0.20 -6.01
CA ARG A 119 -11.80 0.61 -5.99
C ARG A 119 -12.69 -0.29 -6.85
N ARG A 120 -12.25 -0.62 -8.05
CA ARG A 120 -12.99 -1.51 -8.93
C ARG A 120 -13.12 -2.91 -8.34
N LEU A 121 -12.07 -3.37 -7.68
CA LEU A 121 -12.03 -4.68 -7.07
C LEU A 121 -13.01 -4.84 -5.91
N ILE A 122 -13.12 -3.82 -5.06
CA ILE A 122 -13.97 -3.87 -3.86
C ILE A 122 -15.32 -3.17 -4.05
N GLY A 123 -15.59 -2.61 -5.22
CA GLY A 123 -16.85 -1.93 -5.53
C GLY A 123 -17.00 -0.58 -4.84
N ALA A 124 -15.90 0.08 -4.53
CA ALA A 124 -15.93 1.34 -3.75
C ALA A 124 -15.58 2.57 -4.57
#